data_d31e67d76fbde87fd94102a66ff83e70
#
_entry.id   d31e67d76fbde87fd94102a66ff83e70
#
_cell.length_a   1.000
_cell.length_b   1.000
_cell.length_c   1.000
_cell.angle_alpha   90.00
_cell.angle_beta   90.00
_cell.angle_gamma   90.00
#
_symmetry.space_group_name_H-M   'P 1'
#
loop_
_entity.id
_entity.type
_entity.pdbx_description
1 polymer ?
#
loop_
_entity_poly.entity_id
_entity_poly.type
_entity_poly.pdbx_seq_one_letter_code
_entity_poly.pdbx_strand_id
1 'polypeptide(L)'
;PDLGSSPGSTRSIDTKDDSAKGGKKKSRPASVILLGTREDKSREVSMESLVRQSLLAAQVFHLIPTTKARERNFLHGRIAATSLLGAMELERVLPTRELNICVVTWNMNGQAPPSELNSLVLPEGLDHLPDVLAVGTQESFPERFLWEVGIQETLGPSHVLFHSATLGTLHLALYLRRDLLWFCSVPEEDSFSVRPGTAFRTKGAVAVGFSVFGTSLLFITAHLTAHQDKVKERLQDIKRIAKSLELPRQLPLKHKSKDVTQNYDCVFWFGDLNFRLTPPREEVMSWINKQKFPLTTPSLGCLADQLTTSIVDGNVFRGFEEGPLTFAPTYKFDPGTQIYDSSHKQRTPSYTDRILFRCRRGNVDSQAAECLAYASVPAVCTSDHKPVWGLYKCIVRPGIDTIPLAAGMFNREVYLEAIKRRAAAMDLRGDTSTICALQ
;
A
#
# COMPACT_ATOMS: atom_id res chain seq x y z
N PRO A 1 59.45 27.47 1.20
CA PRO A 1 59.39 28.84 1.49
C PRO A 1 57.93 29.28 1.55
N ASP A 2 57.46 29.47 2.62
CA ASP A 2 57.35 30.65 3.51
C ASP A 2 56.13 31.52 3.15
N LEU A 3 55.22 31.54 4.14
CA LEU A 3 54.89 32.63 5.08
C LEU A 3 54.06 33.76 4.42
N GLY A 4 52.98 34.23 4.98
CA GLY A 4 52.60 34.75 6.21
C GLY A 4 51.19 35.34 6.15
N SER A 5 50.44 35.12 7.13
CA SER A 5 50.09 35.97 8.28
C SER A 5 49.04 37.07 8.04
N SER A 6 47.97 36.96 8.85
CA SER A 6 47.03 38.03 9.27
C SER A 6 47.75 39.23 9.91
N PRO A 7 47.09 40.35 10.24
CA PRO A 7 46.00 40.54 11.21
C PRO A 7 45.03 41.70 10.82
N GLY A 8 43.83 41.90 11.39
CA GLY A 8 43.47 42.22 12.73
C GLY A 8 42.95 43.63 12.87
N SER A 9 41.93 43.88 13.63
CA SER A 9 41.65 45.04 14.47
C SER A 9 40.20 45.56 14.45
N THR A 10 39.47 45.16 15.41
CA THR A 10 38.83 45.93 16.51
C THR A 10 38.48 47.39 16.28
N ARG A 11 37.26 47.76 16.58
CA ARG A 11 36.88 48.76 17.58
C ARG A 11 35.39 48.81 17.86
N SER A 12 35.12 48.66 19.14
CA SER A 12 33.98 49.03 19.96
C SER A 12 33.73 50.51 20.02
N ILE A 13 32.53 50.93 20.43
CA ILE A 13 32.19 51.97 21.44
C ILE A 13 30.66 52.20 21.39
N ASP A 14 30.01 51.82 22.45
CA ASP A 14 29.36 52.45 23.62
C ASP A 14 28.05 53.23 23.37
N THR A 15 27.07 52.74 24.09
CA THR A 15 26.16 53.33 25.12
C THR A 15 25.10 54.35 24.67
N LYS A 16 23.87 54.09 24.96
CA LYS A 16 23.11 54.67 26.12
C LYS A 16 21.71 54.08 26.25
N ASP A 17 21.36 53.87 27.48
CA ASP A 17 20.07 53.57 28.08
C ASP A 17 18.94 54.45 27.58
N ASP A 18 17.73 53.89 27.47
CA ASP A 18 16.62 54.38 28.30
C ASP A 18 15.47 53.38 28.41
N SER A 19 14.99 53.32 29.62
CA SER A 19 13.96 52.47 30.18
C SER A 19 12.54 52.78 29.69
N ALA A 20 11.71 51.76 29.50
CA ALA A 20 10.30 51.77 29.97
C ALA A 20 9.58 50.44 29.81
N LYS A 21 9.26 49.88 30.94
CA LYS A 21 8.09 49.06 31.36
C LYS A 21 7.17 48.39 30.29
N GLY A 22 7.06 47.09 30.45
CA GLY A 22 5.74 46.49 30.69
C GLY A 22 5.06 45.77 29.57
N GLY A 23 4.81 44.48 29.73
CA GLY A 23 3.72 43.80 29.07
C GLY A 23 4.07 42.43 28.44
N LYS A 24 4.09 41.40 29.26
CA LYS A 24 4.02 40.00 28.75
C LYS A 24 2.71 39.82 27.98
N LYS A 25 2.77 39.77 26.67
CA LYS A 25 1.68 39.23 25.86
C LYS A 25 1.94 37.77 25.57
N LYS A 26 1.17 36.89 26.20
CA LYS A 26 1.00 35.50 25.82
C LYS A 26 0.36 35.49 24.40
N SER A 27 1.04 34.93 23.45
CA SER A 27 0.48 34.64 22.13
C SER A 27 -0.53 33.48 22.28
N ARG A 28 -1.80 33.79 22.07
CA ARG A 28 -2.86 32.80 21.87
C ARG A 28 -2.76 32.29 20.44
N PRO A 29 -2.97 30.98 20.20
CA PRO A 29 -3.12 30.49 18.82
C PRO A 29 -4.41 31.05 18.22
N ALA A 30 -4.32 31.47 16.96
CA ALA A 30 -5.43 32.04 16.22
C ALA A 30 -6.59 31.04 16.14
N SER A 31 -7.71 31.41 16.76
CA SER A 31 -8.99 30.75 16.56
C SER A 31 -9.58 31.24 15.24
N VAL A 32 -9.81 30.34 14.31
CA VAL A 32 -10.60 30.61 13.12
C VAL A 32 -12.04 30.88 13.58
N ILE A 33 -12.49 32.11 13.46
CA ILE A 33 -13.88 32.49 13.72
C ILE A 33 -14.67 32.18 12.44
N LEU A 34 -15.46 31.11 12.46
CA LEU A 34 -16.48 30.86 11.46
C LEU A 34 -17.79 31.55 11.93
N LEU A 35 -18.26 32.48 11.15
CA LEU A 35 -19.57 33.11 11.32
C LEU A 35 -20.62 32.18 10.71
N GLY A 36 -21.20 31.30 11.53
CA GLY A 36 -22.31 30.42 11.15
C GLY A 36 -23.60 30.76 11.89
N THR A 37 -24.73 30.42 11.31
CA THR A 37 -26.05 30.48 11.91
C THR A 37 -26.18 29.57 13.13
N ARG A 38 -27.19 29.74 13.97
CA ARG A 38 -27.40 28.97 15.22
C ARG A 38 -27.46 27.45 14.97
N GLU A 39 -27.90 27.01 13.79
CA GLU A 39 -27.93 25.58 13.40
C GLU A 39 -26.55 25.02 13.09
N ASP A 40 -25.67 25.83 12.49
CA ASP A 40 -24.28 25.42 12.21
C ASP A 40 -23.47 25.20 13.48
N LYS A 41 -23.72 25.96 14.56
CA LYS A 41 -23.00 25.78 15.83
C LYS A 41 -23.32 24.46 16.53
N SER A 42 -24.57 23.97 16.44
CA SER A 42 -24.94 22.66 17.03
C SER A 42 -24.33 21.51 16.24
N ARG A 43 -24.23 21.60 14.93
CA ARG A 43 -23.55 20.62 14.05
C ARG A 43 -22.04 20.61 14.26
N GLU A 44 -21.43 21.78 14.37
CA GLU A 44 -19.98 21.86 14.69
C GLU A 44 -19.66 21.22 16.05
N VAL A 45 -20.46 21.47 17.07
CA VAL A 45 -20.26 20.87 18.40
C VAL A 45 -20.41 19.36 18.35
N SER A 46 -21.38 18.82 17.60
CA SER A 46 -21.55 17.37 17.44
C SER A 46 -20.38 16.72 16.70
N MET A 47 -19.94 17.35 15.60
CA MET A 47 -18.81 16.88 14.81
C MET A 47 -17.48 16.95 15.57
N GLU A 48 -17.23 18.03 16.32
CA GLU A 48 -16.08 18.13 17.21
C GLU A 48 -16.10 17.10 18.33
N SER A 49 -17.28 16.78 18.88
CA SER A 49 -17.45 15.75 19.90
C SER A 49 -17.09 14.37 19.36
N LEU A 50 -17.60 13.98 18.18
CA LEU A 50 -17.29 12.72 17.52
C LEU A 50 -15.80 12.62 17.15
N VAL A 51 -15.23 13.67 16.60
CA VAL A 51 -13.79 13.74 16.28
C VAL A 51 -12.96 13.62 17.56
N ARG A 52 -13.36 14.28 18.65
CA ARG A 52 -12.66 14.20 19.95
C ARG A 52 -12.73 12.80 20.55
N GLN A 53 -13.89 12.13 20.52
CA GLN A 53 -14.01 10.74 20.97
C GLN A 53 -13.18 9.78 20.13
N SER A 54 -13.17 9.95 18.83
CA SER A 54 -12.35 9.17 17.91
C SER A 54 -10.86 9.44 18.09
N LEU A 55 -10.49 10.67 18.40
CA LEU A 55 -9.13 11.07 18.79
C LEU A 55 -8.69 10.33 20.06
N LEU A 56 -9.54 10.27 21.09
CA LEU A 56 -9.24 9.55 22.34
C LEU A 56 -9.09 8.05 22.08
N ALA A 57 -9.98 7.45 21.31
CA ALA A 57 -9.87 6.04 20.92
C ALA A 57 -8.59 5.75 20.12
N ALA A 58 -8.24 6.61 19.17
CA ALA A 58 -7.00 6.50 18.39
C ALA A 58 -5.75 6.71 19.26
N GLN A 59 -5.80 7.60 20.24
CA GLN A 59 -4.70 7.83 21.18
C GLN A 59 -4.38 6.62 22.05
N VAL A 60 -5.39 5.84 22.43
CA VAL A 60 -5.18 4.59 23.19
C VAL A 60 -4.27 3.64 22.39
N PHE A 61 -4.52 3.48 21.10
CA PHE A 61 -3.66 2.67 20.24
C PHE A 61 -2.31 3.30 19.96
N HIS A 62 -2.30 4.60 19.75
CA HIS A 62 -1.09 5.34 19.40
C HIS A 62 -0.10 5.48 20.57
N LEU A 63 -0.60 5.57 21.77
CA LEU A 63 0.21 5.84 22.97
C LEU A 63 0.67 4.58 23.73
N ILE A 64 0.27 3.38 23.30
CA ILE A 64 0.74 2.15 23.94
C ILE A 64 2.07 1.73 23.27
N PRO A 65 3.22 1.95 23.90
CA PRO A 65 4.50 1.52 23.36
C PRO A 65 4.64 0.00 23.42
N THR A 66 5.55 -0.56 22.63
CA THR A 66 5.85 -2.00 22.60
C THR A 66 6.17 -2.57 23.98
N THR A 67 6.89 -1.82 24.81
CA THR A 67 7.19 -2.19 26.20
C THR A 67 5.93 -2.42 27.02
N LYS A 68 4.93 -1.56 26.87
CA LYS A 68 3.63 -1.70 27.56
C LYS A 68 2.84 -2.90 27.08
N ALA A 69 2.91 -3.25 25.80
CA ALA A 69 2.30 -4.46 25.28
C ALA A 69 2.94 -5.72 25.91
N ARG A 70 4.26 -5.73 26.07
CA ARG A 70 4.99 -6.81 26.74
C ARG A 70 4.67 -6.88 28.24
N GLU A 71 4.62 -5.74 28.95
CA GLU A 71 4.19 -5.68 30.35
C GLU A 71 2.77 -6.25 30.50
N ARG A 72 1.84 -5.91 29.63
CA ARG A 72 0.48 -6.48 29.64
C ARG A 72 0.49 -8.00 29.51
N ASN A 73 1.30 -8.55 28.61
CA ASN A 73 1.45 -9.99 28.45
C ASN A 73 2.01 -10.65 29.72
N PHE A 74 3.00 -10.02 30.35
CA PHE A 74 3.56 -10.48 31.62
C PHE A 74 2.51 -10.49 32.75
N LEU A 75 1.74 -9.42 32.90
CA LEU A 75 0.66 -9.32 33.90
C LEU A 75 -0.43 -10.38 33.69
N HIS A 76 -0.62 -10.85 32.48
CA HIS A 76 -1.54 -11.96 32.17
C HIS A 76 -0.88 -13.34 32.32
N GLY A 77 0.30 -13.44 32.96
CA GLY A 77 1.01 -14.71 33.16
C GLY A 77 1.65 -15.28 31.91
N ARG A 78 1.83 -14.48 30.86
CA ARG A 78 2.40 -14.90 29.58
C ARG A 78 3.88 -14.54 29.56
N ILE A 79 4.70 -15.42 30.12
CA ILE A 79 6.16 -15.24 30.17
C ILE A 79 6.77 -15.88 28.92
N ALA A 80 8.01 -15.63 28.64
CA ALA A 80 8.94 -16.14 27.61
C ALA A 80 8.45 -17.18 26.60
N ALA A 81 7.87 -18.30 27.02
CA ALA A 81 7.25 -19.31 26.14
C ALA A 81 5.92 -18.85 25.51
N THR A 82 5.38 -17.75 26.02
CA THR A 82 4.13 -17.10 25.62
C THR A 82 4.40 -15.64 25.25
N SER A 83 5.53 -15.38 24.61
CA SER A 83 5.90 -14.06 24.13
C SER A 83 4.80 -13.46 23.24
N LEU A 84 4.80 -12.14 23.09
CA LEU A 84 3.82 -11.43 22.26
C LEU A 84 3.70 -12.00 20.84
N LEU A 85 4.80 -12.51 20.28
CA LEU A 85 4.87 -13.11 18.96
C LEU A 85 4.78 -14.64 18.95
N GLY A 86 4.61 -15.27 20.12
CA GLY A 86 4.65 -16.73 20.28
C GLY A 86 3.38 -17.44 19.78
N ALA A 87 3.43 -18.79 19.84
CA ALA A 87 2.38 -19.66 19.32
C ALA A 87 1.00 -19.41 19.98
N MET A 88 0.96 -19.19 21.28
CA MET A 88 -0.29 -18.98 21.99
C MET A 88 -0.97 -17.67 21.59
N GLU A 89 -0.21 -16.59 21.38
CA GLU A 89 -0.75 -15.32 20.94
C GLU A 89 -1.20 -15.41 19.48
N LEU A 90 -0.43 -16.11 18.63
CA LEU A 90 -0.81 -16.39 17.25
C LEU A 90 -2.17 -17.13 17.19
N GLU A 91 -2.33 -18.22 17.93
CA GLU A 91 -3.58 -19.03 17.95
C GLU A 91 -4.78 -18.23 18.48
N ARG A 92 -4.54 -17.25 19.36
CA ARG A 92 -5.60 -16.38 19.85
C ARG A 92 -6.04 -15.34 18.82
N VAL A 93 -5.11 -14.77 18.06
CA VAL A 93 -5.36 -13.67 17.13
C VAL A 93 -5.71 -14.17 15.73
N LEU A 94 -5.07 -15.25 15.31
CA LEU A 94 -5.29 -15.94 14.04
C LEU A 94 -5.45 -17.45 14.32
N PRO A 95 -6.63 -17.90 14.74
CA PRO A 95 -6.84 -19.30 15.14
C PRO A 95 -6.52 -20.33 14.07
N THR A 96 -6.79 -20.00 12.81
CA THR A 96 -6.47 -20.82 11.63
C THR A 96 -5.03 -20.63 11.15
N ARG A 97 -4.30 -19.65 11.72
CA ARG A 97 -2.98 -19.20 11.25
C ARG A 97 -3.01 -18.66 9.80
N GLU A 98 -4.16 -18.40 9.27
CA GLU A 98 -4.37 -17.85 7.94
C GLU A 98 -4.37 -16.33 8.00
N LEU A 99 -3.61 -15.71 7.10
CA LEU A 99 -3.57 -14.27 6.89
C LEU A 99 -4.13 -13.98 5.49
N ASN A 100 -5.22 -13.25 5.42
CA ASN A 100 -5.84 -12.84 4.17
C ASN A 100 -5.23 -11.54 3.68
N ILE A 101 -4.63 -11.58 2.49
CA ILE A 101 -3.93 -10.45 1.87
C ILE A 101 -4.62 -10.09 0.57
N CYS A 102 -5.11 -8.87 0.47
CA CYS A 102 -5.57 -8.32 -0.80
C CYS A 102 -4.50 -7.40 -1.38
N VAL A 103 -4.17 -7.61 -2.65
CA VAL A 103 -3.22 -6.78 -3.39
C VAL A 103 -3.96 -6.12 -4.54
N VAL A 104 -3.83 -4.81 -4.67
CA VAL A 104 -4.43 -4.01 -5.75
C VAL A 104 -3.33 -3.30 -6.50
N THR A 105 -3.39 -3.33 -7.83
CA THR A 105 -2.52 -2.53 -8.69
C THR A 105 -3.33 -1.71 -9.67
N TRP A 106 -2.93 -0.47 -9.88
CA TRP A 106 -3.60 0.42 -10.83
C TRP A 106 -2.68 1.51 -11.36
N ASN A 107 -2.51 1.56 -12.67
CA ASN A 107 -1.94 2.73 -13.32
C ASN A 107 -3.06 3.78 -13.45
N MET A 108 -2.90 4.93 -12.75
CA MET A 108 -3.92 5.96 -12.65
C MET A 108 -3.87 6.97 -13.80
N ASN A 109 -2.86 6.92 -14.65
CA ASN A 109 -2.65 7.92 -15.73
C ASN A 109 -2.70 9.38 -15.21
N GLY A 110 -2.25 9.62 -13.97
CA GLY A 110 -2.29 10.92 -13.30
C GLY A 110 -3.69 11.44 -12.95
N GLN A 111 -4.74 10.65 -13.18
CA GLN A 111 -6.13 11.05 -12.98
C GLN A 111 -6.57 10.89 -11.52
N ALA A 112 -7.54 11.71 -11.12
CA ALA A 112 -8.21 11.55 -9.85
C ALA A 112 -8.96 10.19 -9.78
N PRO A 113 -8.98 9.53 -8.62
CA PRO A 113 -9.77 8.34 -8.43
C PRO A 113 -11.28 8.64 -8.55
N PRO A 114 -12.13 7.62 -8.76
CA PRO A 114 -13.57 7.80 -8.66
C PRO A 114 -13.97 8.26 -7.25
N SER A 115 -15.11 8.94 -7.15
CA SER A 115 -15.62 9.46 -5.87
C SER A 115 -15.91 8.35 -4.85
N GLU A 116 -16.28 7.16 -5.33
CA GLU A 116 -16.50 5.98 -4.52
C GLU A 116 -15.45 4.92 -4.83
N LEU A 117 -14.75 4.46 -3.80
CA LEU A 117 -13.67 3.49 -3.90
C LEU A 117 -14.10 2.06 -3.59
N ASN A 118 -15.39 1.83 -3.32
CA ASN A 118 -15.90 0.52 -2.90
C ASN A 118 -15.49 -0.60 -3.86
N SER A 119 -15.72 -0.42 -5.15
CA SER A 119 -15.39 -1.43 -6.15
C SER A 119 -13.89 -1.71 -6.29
N LEU A 120 -13.05 -0.76 -5.88
CA LEU A 120 -11.59 -0.90 -5.92
C LEU A 120 -11.01 -1.52 -4.65
N VAL A 121 -11.52 -1.09 -3.49
CA VAL A 121 -11.00 -1.46 -2.16
C VAL A 121 -11.73 -2.68 -1.60
N LEU A 122 -13.00 -2.83 -1.96
CA LEU A 122 -13.90 -3.90 -1.55
C LEU A 122 -14.53 -4.54 -2.79
N PRO A 123 -13.73 -5.14 -3.68
CA PRO A 123 -14.25 -5.71 -4.92
C PRO A 123 -15.26 -6.82 -4.63
N GLU A 124 -16.17 -7.05 -5.57
CA GLU A 124 -17.13 -8.14 -5.51
C GLU A 124 -16.40 -9.48 -5.36
N GLY A 125 -16.85 -10.31 -4.42
CA GLY A 125 -16.21 -11.59 -4.09
C GLY A 125 -15.34 -11.56 -2.83
N LEU A 126 -15.21 -10.41 -2.15
CA LEU A 126 -14.68 -10.34 -0.79
C LEU A 126 -15.81 -10.52 0.22
N ASP A 127 -15.89 -11.70 0.83
CA ASP A 127 -16.86 -11.94 1.93
C ASP A 127 -16.49 -11.17 3.21
N HIS A 128 -15.20 -10.91 3.41
CA HIS A 128 -14.67 -10.23 4.59
C HIS A 128 -13.54 -9.29 4.21
N LEU A 129 -13.32 -8.25 5.02
CA LEU A 129 -12.16 -7.37 4.87
C LEU A 129 -10.86 -8.18 5.02
N PRO A 130 -9.87 -7.99 4.14
CA PRO A 130 -8.59 -8.66 4.25
C PRO A 130 -7.82 -8.20 5.50
N ASP A 131 -6.95 -9.04 6.03
CA ASP A 131 -6.09 -8.65 7.16
C ASP A 131 -5.04 -7.61 6.76
N VAL A 132 -4.58 -7.71 5.52
CA VAL A 132 -3.64 -6.76 4.88
C VAL A 132 -4.19 -6.37 3.52
N LEU A 133 -4.27 -5.07 3.26
CA LEU A 133 -4.54 -4.52 1.93
C LEU A 133 -3.28 -3.77 1.45
N ALA A 134 -2.72 -4.20 0.34
CA ALA A 134 -1.62 -3.55 -0.34
C ALA A 134 -2.13 -2.88 -1.63
N VAL A 135 -2.01 -1.56 -1.73
CA VAL A 135 -2.44 -0.79 -2.91
C VAL A 135 -1.22 -0.14 -3.55
N GLY A 136 -0.86 -0.62 -4.73
CA GLY A 136 0.22 -0.06 -5.54
C GLY A 136 -0.31 0.69 -6.74
N THR A 137 0.07 1.96 -6.87
CA THR A 137 -0.32 2.76 -8.02
C THR A 137 0.88 3.21 -8.83
N GLN A 138 0.67 3.34 -10.13
CA GLN A 138 1.63 3.87 -11.10
C GLN A 138 0.99 5.08 -11.78
N GLU A 139 1.81 6.03 -12.22
CA GLU A 139 1.31 7.33 -12.68
C GLU A 139 0.23 7.89 -11.72
N SER A 140 0.56 7.82 -10.43
CA SER A 140 -0.36 8.04 -9.33
C SER A 140 -0.91 9.46 -9.31
N PHE A 141 -2.14 9.59 -8.83
CA PHE A 141 -2.76 10.87 -8.53
C PHE A 141 -1.86 11.72 -7.63
N PRO A 142 -1.64 13.01 -7.95
CA PRO A 142 -0.70 13.85 -7.20
C PRO A 142 -1.06 14.05 -5.74
N GLU A 143 -2.37 14.15 -5.43
CA GLU A 143 -2.88 14.38 -4.08
C GLU A 143 -2.92 13.09 -3.26
N ARG A 144 -1.75 12.56 -2.94
CA ARG A 144 -1.57 11.27 -2.24
C ARG A 144 -2.29 11.19 -0.90
N PHE A 145 -2.26 12.27 -0.13
CA PHE A 145 -2.94 12.33 1.15
C PHE A 145 -4.46 12.09 0.99
N LEU A 146 -5.09 12.71 -0.01
CA LEU A 146 -6.50 12.49 -0.31
C LEU A 146 -6.80 11.07 -0.75
N TRP A 147 -5.89 10.48 -1.53
CA TRP A 147 -5.95 9.09 -1.94
C TRP A 147 -5.89 8.13 -0.76
N GLU A 148 -4.91 8.29 0.11
CA GLU A 148 -4.73 7.46 1.31
C GLU A 148 -5.92 7.59 2.28
N VAL A 149 -6.42 8.83 2.47
CA VAL A 149 -7.59 9.09 3.30
C VAL A 149 -8.84 8.45 2.70
N GLY A 150 -9.05 8.54 1.39
CA GLY A 150 -10.19 7.93 0.72
C GLY A 150 -10.22 6.40 0.90
N ILE A 151 -9.07 5.73 0.78
CA ILE A 151 -8.97 4.30 1.06
C ILE A 151 -9.24 4.01 2.54
N GLN A 152 -8.65 4.78 3.46
CA GLN A 152 -8.87 4.61 4.89
C GLN A 152 -10.34 4.78 5.27
N GLU A 153 -11.01 5.75 4.67
CA GLU A 153 -12.44 6.00 4.87
C GLU A 153 -13.30 4.82 4.39
N THR A 154 -12.96 4.26 3.23
CA THR A 154 -13.65 3.10 2.66
C THR A 154 -13.46 1.86 3.53
N LEU A 155 -12.26 1.60 4.02
CA LEU A 155 -11.96 0.47 4.94
C LEU A 155 -12.60 0.66 6.32
N GLY A 156 -12.80 1.90 6.74
CA GLY A 156 -13.33 2.23 8.06
C GLY A 156 -12.34 1.98 9.22
N PRO A 157 -12.85 1.96 10.47
CA PRO A 157 -12.01 1.99 11.67
C PRO A 157 -11.31 0.66 12.01
N SER A 158 -11.66 -0.44 11.36
CA SER A 158 -11.03 -1.74 11.58
C SER A 158 -9.60 -1.83 11.05
N HIS A 159 -9.22 -0.96 10.13
CA HIS A 159 -7.90 -0.89 9.51
C HIS A 159 -7.21 0.43 9.80
N VAL A 160 -5.90 0.43 9.65
CA VAL A 160 -5.04 1.62 9.74
C VAL A 160 -4.08 1.65 8.57
N LEU A 161 -3.75 2.83 8.06
CA LEU A 161 -2.62 2.99 7.15
C LEU A 161 -1.34 2.63 7.92
N PHE A 162 -0.80 1.45 7.61
CA PHE A 162 0.37 0.89 8.29
C PHE A 162 1.66 1.53 7.79
N HIS A 163 1.80 1.64 6.47
CA HIS A 163 2.95 2.27 5.84
C HIS A 163 2.62 2.78 4.44
N SER A 164 3.30 3.83 4.02
CA SER A 164 3.18 4.41 2.69
C SER A 164 4.55 4.81 2.19
N ALA A 165 4.90 4.37 0.98
CA ALA A 165 6.19 4.61 0.35
C ALA A 165 6.04 5.06 -1.11
N THR A 166 7.01 5.83 -1.62
CA THR A 166 6.89 6.43 -2.95
C THR A 166 8.21 6.53 -3.70
N LEU A 167 8.11 6.50 -5.04
CA LEU A 167 9.22 6.85 -5.93
C LEU A 167 8.66 7.61 -7.14
N GLY A 168 8.79 8.94 -7.13
CA GLY A 168 8.22 9.77 -8.19
C GLY A 168 6.71 9.61 -8.28
N THR A 169 6.23 9.00 -9.37
CA THR A 169 4.82 8.72 -9.62
C THR A 169 4.39 7.29 -9.24
N LEU A 170 5.26 6.52 -8.60
CA LEU A 170 4.88 5.26 -7.99
C LEU A 170 4.51 5.48 -6.52
N HIS A 171 3.48 4.78 -6.07
CA HIS A 171 3.04 4.81 -4.68
C HIS A 171 2.62 3.42 -4.23
N LEU A 172 2.99 3.06 -3.01
CA LEU A 172 2.60 1.83 -2.34
C LEU A 172 2.07 2.17 -0.96
N ALA A 173 0.79 1.89 -0.71
CA ALA A 173 0.15 2.04 0.59
C ALA A 173 -0.24 0.67 1.14
N LEU A 174 0.09 0.41 2.38
CA LEU A 174 -0.25 -0.80 3.12
C LEU A 174 -1.22 -0.46 4.24
N TYR A 175 -2.36 -1.12 4.24
CA TYR A 175 -3.36 -1.04 5.31
C TYR A 175 -3.41 -2.36 6.05
N LEU A 176 -3.48 -2.29 7.34
CA LEU A 176 -3.43 -3.45 8.21
C LEU A 176 -4.63 -3.47 9.16
N ARG A 177 -5.23 -4.64 9.37
CA ARG A 177 -6.20 -4.84 10.43
C ARG A 177 -5.60 -4.41 11.77
N ARG A 178 -6.28 -3.53 12.46
CA ARG A 178 -5.74 -2.78 13.60
C ARG A 178 -5.18 -3.65 14.73
N ASP A 179 -5.82 -4.75 15.04
CA ASP A 179 -5.41 -5.67 16.10
C ASP A 179 -4.09 -6.40 15.77
N LEU A 180 -3.74 -6.54 14.49
CA LEU A 180 -2.49 -7.15 14.05
C LEU A 180 -1.28 -6.24 14.26
N LEU A 181 -1.47 -4.94 14.46
CA LEU A 181 -0.38 -3.96 14.60
C LEU A 181 0.63 -4.33 15.71
N TRP A 182 0.15 -4.98 16.78
CA TRP A 182 0.96 -5.44 17.89
C TRP A 182 1.92 -6.59 17.55
N PHE A 183 1.64 -7.30 16.48
CA PHE A 183 2.32 -8.53 16.07
C PHE A 183 3.11 -8.36 14.77
N CYS A 184 3.15 -7.14 14.27
CA CYS A 184 3.96 -6.76 13.12
C CYS A 184 5.28 -6.14 13.54
N SER A 185 6.33 -6.39 12.76
CA SER A 185 7.57 -5.63 12.87
C SER A 185 7.39 -4.21 12.34
N VAL A 186 8.31 -3.32 12.70
CA VAL A 186 8.44 -2.01 12.04
C VAL A 186 8.63 -2.25 10.53
N PRO A 187 7.84 -1.62 9.65
CA PRO A 187 8.01 -1.75 8.21
C PRO A 187 9.32 -1.10 7.75
N GLU A 188 9.95 -1.71 6.78
CA GLU A 188 11.16 -1.21 6.12
C GLU A 188 10.84 -0.97 4.65
N GLU A 189 11.27 0.17 4.10
CA GLU A 189 11.06 0.52 2.71
C GLU A 189 12.35 0.71 1.94
N ASP A 190 12.29 0.47 0.65
CA ASP A 190 13.34 0.83 -0.29
C ASP A 190 12.75 1.06 -1.69
N SER A 191 13.48 1.76 -2.55
CA SER A 191 13.03 2.04 -3.90
C SER A 191 14.18 2.09 -4.89
N PHE A 192 13.92 1.71 -6.14
CA PHE A 192 14.92 1.71 -7.19
C PHE A 192 14.35 2.26 -8.51
N SER A 193 15.01 3.29 -9.07
CA SER A 193 14.69 3.83 -10.38
C SER A 193 15.49 3.10 -11.48
N VAL A 194 14.80 2.56 -12.47
CA VAL A 194 15.45 1.91 -13.62
C VAL A 194 15.95 2.91 -14.66
N ARG A 195 15.60 4.19 -14.51
CA ARG A 195 16.06 5.31 -15.36
C ARG A 195 16.78 6.35 -14.52
N PRO A 196 18.06 6.15 -14.16
CA PRO A 196 18.86 7.16 -13.47
C PRO A 196 19.08 8.37 -14.39
N GLY A 197 19.03 9.57 -13.83
CA GLY A 197 19.33 10.81 -14.56
C GLY A 197 18.15 11.54 -15.19
N THR A 198 16.94 10.99 -15.15
CA THR A 198 15.73 11.74 -15.52
C THR A 198 15.15 12.50 -14.33
N ALA A 199 14.75 13.76 -14.53
CA ALA A 199 14.13 14.58 -13.48
C ALA A 199 12.83 13.96 -12.95
N PHE A 200 12.15 13.15 -13.78
CA PHE A 200 10.92 12.46 -13.43
C PHE A 200 11.20 10.96 -13.25
N ARG A 201 11.13 10.49 -12.02
CA ARG A 201 11.25 9.06 -11.67
C ARG A 201 9.91 8.36 -11.90
N THR A 202 9.61 8.01 -13.14
CA THR A 202 8.33 7.39 -13.52
C THR A 202 8.43 5.87 -13.71
N LYS A 203 9.65 5.32 -13.80
CA LYS A 203 9.88 3.88 -14.00
C LYS A 203 10.85 3.34 -12.94
N GLY A 204 10.46 2.23 -12.34
CA GLY A 204 11.21 1.60 -11.25
C GLY A 204 10.31 0.76 -10.37
N ALA A 205 10.66 0.65 -9.10
CA ALA A 205 9.87 -0.05 -8.10
C ALA A 205 10.01 0.59 -6.72
N VAL A 206 8.96 0.43 -5.92
CA VAL A 206 8.90 0.73 -4.50
C VAL A 206 8.61 -0.58 -3.78
N ALA A 207 9.32 -0.84 -2.69
CA ALA A 207 9.20 -2.05 -1.91
C ALA A 207 8.99 -1.72 -0.43
N VAL A 208 8.12 -2.48 0.22
CA VAL A 208 7.92 -2.43 1.68
C VAL A 208 7.95 -3.85 2.22
N GLY A 209 8.79 -4.09 3.22
CA GLY A 209 8.95 -5.37 3.89
C GLY A 209 8.68 -5.27 5.38
N PHE A 210 8.00 -6.25 5.96
CA PHE A 210 7.76 -6.39 7.39
C PHE A 210 7.47 -7.85 7.75
N SER A 211 7.35 -8.14 9.03
CA SER A 211 6.94 -9.46 9.51
C SER A 211 5.63 -9.38 10.26
N VAL A 212 4.79 -10.38 10.10
CA VAL A 212 3.61 -10.65 10.93
C VAL A 212 3.91 -11.92 11.72
N PHE A 213 3.98 -11.82 13.05
CA PHE A 213 4.54 -12.89 13.90
C PHE A 213 5.92 -13.33 13.38
N GLY A 214 6.09 -14.60 13.00
CA GLY A 214 7.33 -15.17 12.47
C GLY A 214 7.39 -15.29 10.95
N THR A 215 6.47 -14.64 10.22
CA THR A 215 6.40 -14.71 8.75
C THR A 215 6.71 -13.35 8.16
N SER A 216 7.76 -13.28 7.34
CA SER A 216 8.18 -12.06 6.67
C SER A 216 7.49 -11.90 5.32
N LEU A 217 6.97 -10.68 5.08
CA LEU A 217 6.24 -10.29 3.87
C LEU A 217 7.00 -9.19 3.14
N LEU A 218 7.01 -9.24 1.81
CA LEU A 218 7.57 -8.20 0.94
C LEU A 218 6.56 -7.86 -0.14
N PHE A 219 6.23 -6.59 -0.26
CA PHE A 219 5.39 -6.03 -1.31
C PHE A 219 6.25 -5.15 -2.21
N ILE A 220 6.24 -5.42 -3.52
CA ILE A 220 6.97 -4.66 -4.54
C ILE A 220 5.97 -4.19 -5.59
N THR A 221 5.71 -2.89 -5.67
CA THR A 221 5.00 -2.31 -6.80
C THR A 221 5.99 -1.77 -7.82
N ALA A 222 5.78 -2.09 -9.09
CA ALA A 222 6.70 -1.72 -10.16
C ALA A 222 5.99 -1.08 -11.35
N HIS A 223 6.68 -0.17 -12.02
CA HIS A 223 6.30 0.35 -13.32
C HIS A 223 7.49 0.17 -14.27
N LEU A 224 7.40 -0.82 -15.16
CA LEU A 224 8.51 -1.23 -16.02
C LEU A 224 8.52 -0.47 -17.35
N THR A 225 9.59 -0.70 -18.14
CA THR A 225 9.78 -0.07 -19.45
C THR A 225 8.62 -0.38 -20.39
N ALA A 226 8.01 0.69 -20.95
CA ALA A 226 6.89 0.63 -21.87
C ALA A 226 7.30 0.15 -23.27
N HIS A 227 6.34 0.04 -24.18
CA HIS A 227 6.37 -0.38 -25.58
C HIS A 227 6.44 -1.88 -25.85
N GLN A 228 5.83 -2.27 -26.99
CA GLN A 228 5.64 -3.66 -27.39
C GLN A 228 6.96 -4.42 -27.55
N ASP A 229 7.92 -3.80 -28.18
CA ASP A 229 9.24 -4.34 -28.58
C ASP A 229 10.25 -4.42 -27.42
N LYS A 230 9.94 -3.83 -26.25
CA LYS A 230 10.89 -3.65 -25.13
C LYS A 230 10.87 -4.78 -24.10
N VAL A 231 10.69 -6.02 -24.55
CA VAL A 231 10.67 -7.19 -23.65
C VAL A 231 12.01 -7.36 -22.92
N LYS A 232 13.13 -7.26 -23.65
CA LYS A 232 14.48 -7.44 -23.09
C LYS A 232 14.76 -6.43 -21.98
N GLU A 233 14.36 -5.18 -22.19
CA GLU A 233 14.50 -4.10 -21.22
C GLU A 233 13.68 -4.37 -19.97
N ARG A 234 12.43 -4.84 -20.07
CA ARG A 234 11.59 -5.23 -18.92
C ARG A 234 12.21 -6.36 -18.12
N LEU A 235 12.72 -7.40 -18.79
CA LEU A 235 13.44 -8.51 -18.13
C LEU A 235 14.68 -8.02 -17.39
N GLN A 236 15.39 -7.05 -17.95
CA GLN A 236 16.54 -6.42 -17.31
C GLN A 236 16.12 -5.55 -16.13
N ASP A 237 15.05 -4.78 -16.28
CA ASP A 237 14.49 -3.96 -15.19
C ASP A 237 14.17 -4.81 -13.98
N ILE A 238 13.45 -5.94 -14.14
CA ILE A 238 13.12 -6.87 -13.07
C ILE A 238 14.38 -7.36 -12.36
N LYS A 239 15.39 -7.81 -13.12
CA LYS A 239 16.66 -8.30 -12.56
C LYS A 239 17.43 -7.21 -11.80
N ARG A 240 17.40 -5.97 -12.31
CA ARG A 240 18.04 -4.84 -11.64
C ARG A 240 17.32 -4.46 -10.35
N ILE A 241 15.99 -4.37 -10.38
CA ILE A 241 15.16 -4.08 -9.20
C ILE A 241 15.44 -5.12 -8.12
N ALA A 242 15.34 -6.41 -8.44
CA ALA A 242 15.55 -7.49 -7.48
C ALA A 242 16.93 -7.47 -6.81
N LYS A 243 17.97 -7.01 -7.53
CA LYS A 243 19.34 -6.93 -7.02
C LYS A 243 19.68 -5.62 -6.31
N SER A 244 18.96 -4.54 -6.60
CA SER A 244 19.27 -3.20 -6.10
C SER A 244 18.49 -2.79 -4.87
N LEU A 245 17.37 -3.45 -4.60
CA LEU A 245 16.62 -3.23 -3.37
C LEU A 245 17.35 -3.87 -2.20
N GLU A 246 17.67 -3.06 -1.18
CA GLU A 246 18.46 -3.47 -0.01
C GLU A 246 17.57 -3.73 1.21
N LEU A 247 16.73 -4.75 1.12
CA LEU A 247 15.82 -5.17 2.19
C LEU A 247 16.03 -6.65 2.56
N PRO A 248 15.76 -7.05 3.80
CA PRO A 248 15.56 -6.23 4.98
C PRO A 248 16.88 -5.69 5.54
N ARG A 249 16.79 -4.62 6.34
CA ARG A 249 17.94 -4.03 7.03
C ARG A 249 18.03 -4.48 8.50
N GLN A 250 16.88 -4.56 9.17
CA GLN A 250 16.77 -4.85 10.61
C GLN A 250 16.13 -6.21 10.93
N LEU A 251 15.32 -6.75 10.01
CA LEU A 251 14.73 -8.07 10.23
C LEU A 251 15.82 -9.16 10.24
N PRO A 252 15.79 -10.08 11.21
CA PRO A 252 16.81 -11.11 11.34
C PRO A 252 16.75 -12.08 10.15
N LEU A 253 17.88 -12.25 9.48
CA LEU A 253 18.06 -13.22 8.40
C LEU A 253 19.22 -14.15 8.74
N LYS A 254 19.05 -15.46 8.46
CA LYS A 254 20.15 -16.40 8.54
C LYS A 254 21.20 -16.13 7.45
N HIS A 255 20.74 -15.85 6.23
CA HIS A 255 21.57 -15.52 5.09
C HIS A 255 20.87 -14.44 4.23
N LYS A 256 21.56 -13.35 3.95
CA LYS A 256 21.06 -12.27 3.08
C LYS A 256 21.45 -12.57 1.63
N SER A 257 20.45 -12.79 0.79
CA SER A 257 20.64 -12.92 -0.66
C SER A 257 20.77 -11.53 -1.31
N LYS A 258 21.49 -11.46 -2.43
CA LYS A 258 21.53 -10.26 -3.30
C LYS A 258 20.18 -10.02 -4.01
N ASP A 259 19.42 -11.08 -4.24
CA ASP A 259 18.05 -10.99 -4.74
C ASP A 259 17.12 -10.76 -3.54
N VAL A 260 16.56 -9.56 -3.45
CA VAL A 260 15.68 -9.15 -2.34
C VAL A 260 14.52 -10.10 -2.15
N THR A 261 14.01 -10.67 -3.25
CA THR A 261 12.88 -11.58 -3.20
C THR A 261 13.21 -12.87 -2.43
N GLN A 262 14.49 -13.25 -2.36
CA GLN A 262 14.94 -14.43 -1.62
C GLN A 262 15.06 -14.19 -0.11
N ASN A 263 14.89 -12.97 0.37
CA ASN A 263 15.08 -12.61 1.76
C ASN A 263 13.78 -12.70 2.58
N TYR A 264 12.63 -12.93 1.95
CA TYR A 264 11.33 -12.95 2.59
C TYR A 264 10.62 -14.28 2.41
N ASP A 265 9.72 -14.60 3.34
CA ASP A 265 8.90 -15.81 3.27
C ASP A 265 7.86 -15.72 2.18
N CYS A 266 7.08 -14.62 2.15
CA CYS A 266 6.11 -14.35 1.09
C CYS A 266 6.44 -13.04 0.40
N VAL A 267 6.38 -13.05 -0.92
CA VAL A 267 6.68 -11.89 -1.79
C VAL A 267 5.55 -11.70 -2.77
N PHE A 268 5.05 -10.47 -2.84
CA PHE A 268 4.10 -10.02 -3.84
C PHE A 268 4.78 -9.00 -4.74
N TRP A 269 4.85 -9.30 -6.02
CA TRP A 269 5.39 -8.39 -7.05
C TRP A 269 4.29 -8.02 -8.01
N PHE A 270 3.90 -6.78 -8.06
CA PHE A 270 2.76 -6.31 -8.83
C PHE A 270 3.01 -4.92 -9.43
N GLY A 271 2.14 -4.50 -10.34
CA GLY A 271 2.26 -3.20 -10.98
C GLY A 271 1.90 -3.22 -12.45
N ASP A 272 2.13 -2.09 -13.10
CA ASP A 272 2.17 -2.01 -14.56
C ASP A 272 3.51 -2.56 -15.05
N LEU A 273 3.54 -3.88 -15.28
CA LEU A 273 4.73 -4.59 -15.74
C LEU A 273 4.96 -4.41 -17.25
N ASN A 274 4.01 -3.79 -17.96
CA ASN A 274 4.10 -3.40 -19.37
C ASN A 274 4.33 -4.54 -20.37
N PHE A 275 4.15 -5.80 -19.96
CA PHE A 275 4.15 -6.92 -20.89
C PHE A 275 2.89 -6.91 -21.77
N ARG A 276 3.01 -7.37 -22.99
CA ARG A 276 1.99 -7.24 -24.03
C ARG A 276 1.59 -8.57 -24.63
N LEU A 277 0.41 -8.60 -25.24
CA LEU A 277 0.02 -9.68 -26.11
C LEU A 277 0.75 -9.54 -27.47
N THR A 278 1.25 -10.65 -28.01
CA THR A 278 2.07 -10.66 -29.24
C THR A 278 1.26 -10.59 -30.53
N PRO A 279 0.04 -11.19 -30.61
CA PRO A 279 -0.73 -11.17 -31.85
C PRO A 279 -1.14 -9.75 -32.28
N PRO A 280 -1.45 -9.55 -33.58
CA PRO A 280 -1.99 -8.30 -34.09
C PRO A 280 -3.27 -7.87 -33.38
N ARG A 281 -3.55 -6.57 -33.37
CA ARG A 281 -4.73 -5.99 -32.71
C ARG A 281 -6.04 -6.63 -33.17
N GLU A 282 -6.20 -6.86 -34.47
CA GLU A 282 -7.41 -7.40 -35.05
C GLU A 282 -7.71 -8.80 -34.50
N GLU A 283 -6.69 -9.62 -34.35
CA GLU A 283 -6.81 -10.97 -33.79
C GLU A 283 -7.20 -10.93 -32.32
N VAL A 284 -6.53 -10.07 -31.52
CA VAL A 284 -6.84 -9.88 -30.10
C VAL A 284 -8.25 -9.34 -29.93
N MET A 285 -8.67 -8.33 -30.69
CA MET A 285 -10.02 -7.77 -30.64
C MET A 285 -11.08 -8.81 -31.07
N SER A 286 -10.80 -9.59 -32.10
CA SER A 286 -11.69 -10.68 -32.53
C SER A 286 -11.84 -11.73 -31.42
N TRP A 287 -10.76 -12.07 -30.73
CA TRP A 287 -10.80 -12.98 -29.59
C TRP A 287 -11.63 -12.39 -28.46
N ILE A 288 -11.36 -11.14 -28.03
CA ILE A 288 -12.09 -10.46 -26.93
C ILE A 288 -13.59 -10.47 -27.22
N ASN A 289 -14.01 -10.11 -28.44
CA ASN A 289 -15.41 -10.00 -28.82
C ASN A 289 -16.15 -11.37 -28.85
N LYS A 290 -15.41 -12.46 -28.91
CA LYS A 290 -15.96 -13.83 -28.86
C LYS A 290 -16.05 -14.38 -27.44
N GLN A 291 -15.40 -13.75 -26.47
CA GLN A 291 -15.36 -14.22 -25.09
C GLN A 291 -16.47 -13.58 -24.25
N LYS A 292 -16.87 -14.31 -23.23
CA LYS A 292 -17.67 -13.79 -22.12
C LYS A 292 -16.79 -13.77 -20.87
N PHE A 293 -16.55 -12.58 -20.33
CA PHE A 293 -15.73 -12.42 -19.14
C PHE A 293 -16.59 -12.39 -17.87
N PRO A 294 -16.09 -12.94 -16.72
CA PRO A 294 -14.83 -13.69 -16.61
C PRO A 294 -14.89 -15.03 -17.38
N LEU A 295 -13.72 -15.46 -17.88
CA LEU A 295 -13.59 -16.74 -18.57
C LEU A 295 -13.87 -17.88 -17.59
N THR A 296 -14.67 -18.86 -18.01
CA THR A 296 -14.94 -20.08 -17.22
C THR A 296 -13.71 -21.00 -17.15
N THR A 297 -12.90 -20.99 -18.19
CA THR A 297 -11.62 -21.70 -18.22
C THR A 297 -10.52 -20.69 -18.55
N PRO A 298 -9.51 -20.53 -17.67
CA PRO A 298 -8.43 -19.56 -17.89
C PRO A 298 -7.54 -20.04 -19.05
N SER A 299 -7.89 -19.64 -20.25
CA SER A 299 -7.12 -19.96 -21.45
C SER A 299 -7.10 -18.75 -22.38
N LEU A 300 -5.91 -18.23 -22.62
CA LEU A 300 -5.70 -17.20 -23.63
C LEU A 300 -5.77 -17.76 -25.06
N GLY A 301 -6.04 -19.07 -25.20
CA GLY A 301 -6.08 -19.74 -26.50
C GLY A 301 -4.75 -19.62 -27.26
N CYS A 302 -4.80 -19.06 -28.46
CA CYS A 302 -3.60 -18.80 -29.27
C CYS A 302 -2.90 -17.48 -28.93
N LEU A 303 -3.43 -16.68 -27.98
CA LEU A 303 -2.82 -15.40 -27.62
C LEU A 303 -1.57 -15.59 -26.76
N ALA A 304 -0.42 -15.34 -27.35
CA ALA A 304 0.85 -15.37 -26.64
C ALA A 304 1.04 -14.09 -25.80
N ASP A 305 1.14 -14.26 -24.47
CA ASP A 305 1.46 -13.21 -23.51
C ASP A 305 2.95 -13.20 -23.22
N GLN A 306 3.58 -12.04 -23.37
CA GLN A 306 5.03 -11.87 -23.19
C GLN A 306 5.52 -12.22 -21.80
N LEU A 307 4.72 -11.94 -20.73
CA LEU A 307 5.12 -12.27 -19.36
C LEU A 307 5.06 -13.77 -19.12
N THR A 308 3.93 -14.39 -19.46
CA THR A 308 3.72 -15.84 -19.33
C THR A 308 4.83 -16.61 -20.06
N THR A 309 5.12 -16.24 -21.31
CA THR A 309 6.22 -16.83 -22.09
C THR A 309 7.56 -16.66 -21.37
N SER A 310 7.86 -15.46 -20.86
CA SER A 310 9.13 -15.18 -20.17
C SER A 310 9.29 -15.96 -18.86
N ILE A 311 8.19 -16.23 -18.16
CA ILE A 311 8.19 -17.06 -16.94
C ILE A 311 8.42 -18.53 -17.29
N VAL A 312 7.70 -19.06 -18.30
CA VAL A 312 7.85 -20.44 -18.76
C VAL A 312 9.28 -20.73 -19.26
N ASP A 313 9.87 -19.78 -19.97
CA ASP A 313 11.27 -19.84 -20.43
C ASP A 313 12.30 -19.71 -19.27
N GLY A 314 11.83 -19.43 -18.03
CA GLY A 314 12.70 -19.27 -16.87
C GLY A 314 13.55 -18.00 -16.86
N ASN A 315 13.19 -17.01 -17.66
CA ASN A 315 13.94 -15.76 -17.81
C ASN A 315 13.81 -14.85 -16.57
N VAL A 316 12.64 -14.83 -15.92
CA VAL A 316 12.30 -14.02 -14.74
C VAL A 316 11.32 -14.75 -13.85
N PHE A 317 11.12 -14.25 -12.63
CA PHE A 317 10.10 -14.68 -11.66
C PHE A 317 10.14 -16.17 -11.34
N ARG A 318 11.34 -16.74 -11.26
CA ARG A 318 11.50 -18.17 -10.92
C ARG A 318 10.85 -18.50 -9.57
N GLY A 319 9.92 -19.44 -9.58
CA GLY A 319 9.15 -19.86 -8.40
C GLY A 319 8.06 -18.90 -7.97
N PHE A 320 7.77 -17.87 -8.77
CA PHE A 320 6.56 -17.08 -8.63
C PHE A 320 5.39 -17.76 -9.36
N GLU A 321 4.21 -17.51 -8.83
CA GLU A 321 2.92 -17.92 -9.37
C GLU A 321 2.09 -16.68 -9.67
N GLU A 322 1.11 -16.81 -10.54
CA GLU A 322 0.12 -15.80 -10.84
C GLU A 322 -1.27 -16.42 -10.82
N GLY A 323 -2.27 -15.67 -10.39
CA GLY A 323 -3.65 -16.11 -10.48
C GLY A 323 -4.10 -16.29 -11.95
N PRO A 324 -5.19 -17.03 -12.18
CA PRO A 324 -5.67 -17.29 -13.54
C PRO A 324 -6.18 -16.00 -14.20
N LEU A 325 -5.71 -15.69 -15.41
CA LEU A 325 -6.17 -14.56 -16.20
C LEU A 325 -7.56 -14.87 -16.81
N THR A 326 -8.60 -14.65 -16.03
CA THR A 326 -10.00 -14.87 -16.43
C THR A 326 -10.70 -13.59 -16.87
N PHE A 327 -10.14 -12.43 -16.60
CA PHE A 327 -10.69 -11.12 -16.96
C PHE A 327 -10.17 -10.62 -18.32
N ALA A 328 -10.83 -9.59 -18.85
CA ALA A 328 -10.42 -8.97 -20.12
C ALA A 328 -9.08 -8.22 -19.96
N PRO A 329 -8.29 -8.04 -21.03
CA PRO A 329 -7.09 -7.18 -21.01
C PRO A 329 -7.37 -5.81 -20.40
N THR A 330 -6.47 -5.34 -19.52
CA THR A 330 -6.68 -4.14 -18.69
C THR A 330 -6.23 -2.85 -19.35
N TYR A 331 -5.52 -2.92 -20.45
CA TYR A 331 -4.92 -1.81 -21.16
C TYR A 331 -5.11 -1.98 -22.68
N LYS A 332 -5.29 -1.01 -23.51
CA LYS A 332 -5.48 0.42 -23.26
C LYS A 332 -6.92 0.77 -23.57
N PHE A 333 -7.55 1.48 -22.65
CA PHE A 333 -8.91 2.00 -22.85
C PHE A 333 -8.88 3.49 -23.20
N ASP A 334 -9.95 3.99 -23.80
CA ASP A 334 -10.22 5.42 -23.83
C ASP A 334 -10.78 5.82 -22.46
N PRO A 335 -10.13 6.77 -21.72
CA PRO A 335 -10.58 7.16 -20.39
C PRO A 335 -12.05 7.57 -20.36
N GLY A 336 -12.75 7.17 -19.30
CA GLY A 336 -14.20 7.39 -19.14
C GLY A 336 -15.08 6.38 -19.89
N THR A 337 -14.51 5.40 -20.57
CA THR A 337 -15.25 4.43 -21.41
C THR A 337 -14.88 2.99 -21.13
N GLN A 338 -15.58 2.07 -21.83
CA GLN A 338 -15.23 0.65 -21.93
C GLN A 338 -14.67 0.31 -23.32
N ILE A 339 -14.25 1.29 -24.09
CA ILE A 339 -13.78 1.14 -25.46
C ILE A 339 -12.24 1.06 -25.43
N TYR A 340 -11.67 0.04 -26.07
CA TYR A 340 -10.25 -0.06 -26.27
C TYR A 340 -9.75 1.00 -27.25
N ASP A 341 -8.58 1.56 -26.97
CA ASP A 341 -7.85 2.63 -27.66
C ASP A 341 -8.33 2.92 -29.09
N SER A 342 -9.14 3.97 -29.24
CA SER A 342 -9.65 4.46 -30.53
C SER A 342 -8.72 5.48 -31.17
N SER A 343 -7.61 5.85 -30.50
CA SER A 343 -6.62 6.79 -31.04
C SER A 343 -5.99 6.27 -32.35
N HIS A 344 -5.33 7.14 -33.08
CA HIS A 344 -4.59 6.77 -34.29
C HIS A 344 -3.51 5.68 -34.03
N LYS A 345 -3.07 5.49 -32.78
CA LYS A 345 -2.09 4.47 -32.41
C LYS A 345 -2.69 3.09 -32.26
N GLN A 346 -3.97 2.98 -32.01
CA GLN A 346 -4.72 1.72 -31.90
C GLN A 346 -3.94 0.62 -31.17
N ARG A 347 -3.56 0.87 -29.90
CA ARG A 347 -2.77 -0.07 -29.10
C ARG A 347 -3.48 -1.41 -28.98
N THR A 348 -2.75 -2.50 -29.18
CA THR A 348 -3.27 -3.85 -28.95
C THR A 348 -3.65 -4.01 -27.47
N PRO A 349 -4.90 -4.41 -27.16
CA PRO A 349 -5.28 -4.73 -25.77
C PRO A 349 -4.30 -5.72 -25.17
N SER A 350 -3.92 -5.50 -23.91
CA SER A 350 -2.88 -6.31 -23.28
C SER A 350 -3.07 -6.38 -21.76
N TYR A 351 -2.50 -7.41 -21.13
CA TYR A 351 -2.44 -7.59 -19.68
C TYR A 351 -1.15 -6.96 -19.15
N THR A 352 -1.15 -5.64 -18.99
CA THR A 352 0.00 -4.89 -18.50
C THR A 352 0.10 -4.86 -16.99
N ASP A 353 -1.04 -4.98 -16.32
CA ASP A 353 -1.23 -4.82 -14.88
C ASP A 353 -1.35 -6.21 -14.25
N ARG A 354 -0.32 -6.63 -13.51
CA ARG A 354 -0.13 -8.01 -13.08
C ARG A 354 0.19 -8.11 -11.58
N ILE A 355 -0.17 -9.23 -10.97
CA ILE A 355 0.19 -9.55 -9.59
C ILE A 355 0.76 -10.96 -9.55
N LEU A 356 2.05 -11.05 -9.22
CA LEU A 356 2.75 -12.31 -9.02
C LEU A 356 3.06 -12.50 -7.53
N PHE A 357 2.99 -13.71 -7.05
CA PHE A 357 3.29 -14.03 -5.67
C PHE A 357 4.18 -15.25 -5.57
N ARG A 358 4.95 -15.31 -4.50
CA ARG A 358 5.76 -16.47 -4.12
C ARG A 358 5.81 -16.57 -2.61
N CYS A 359 5.47 -17.74 -2.06
CA CYS A 359 5.68 -18.03 -0.66
C CYS A 359 6.55 -19.27 -0.51
N ARG A 360 7.50 -19.21 0.43
CA ARG A 360 8.35 -20.35 0.72
C ARG A 360 7.51 -21.46 1.36
N ARG A 361 7.60 -22.66 0.85
CA ARG A 361 6.97 -23.83 1.45
C ARG A 361 7.62 -24.09 2.83
N GLY A 362 6.78 -24.22 3.85
CA GLY A 362 7.21 -24.72 5.15
C GLY A 362 7.55 -26.22 5.07
N ASN A 363 8.03 -26.78 6.19
CA ASN A 363 8.33 -28.22 6.30
C ASN A 363 7.09 -29.12 6.31
N VAL A 364 5.90 -28.61 6.08
CA VAL A 364 4.63 -29.34 6.10
C VAL A 364 4.05 -29.30 4.69
N ASP A 365 3.37 -30.37 4.28
CA ASP A 365 2.75 -30.57 2.96
C ASP A 365 1.65 -29.56 2.59
N SER A 366 1.42 -28.53 3.40
CA SER A 366 0.46 -27.46 3.13
C SER A 366 1.06 -26.37 2.21
N GLN A 367 0.29 -25.96 1.22
CA GLN A 367 0.60 -24.83 0.36
C GLN A 367 0.79 -23.56 1.24
N ALA A 368 1.96 -22.92 1.16
CA ALA A 368 2.30 -21.78 2.01
C ALA A 368 1.48 -20.52 1.68
N ALA A 369 0.98 -20.44 0.45
CA ALA A 369 0.02 -19.41 0.00
C ALA A 369 -0.87 -19.97 -1.10
N GLU A 370 -2.08 -19.41 -1.20
CA GLU A 370 -3.10 -19.74 -2.19
C GLU A 370 -3.69 -18.46 -2.76
N CYS A 371 -3.85 -18.39 -4.08
CA CYS A 371 -4.62 -17.33 -4.73
C CYS A 371 -6.10 -17.72 -4.71
N LEU A 372 -6.91 -17.01 -3.92
CA LEU A 372 -8.34 -17.27 -3.78
C LEU A 372 -9.16 -16.59 -4.87
N ALA A 373 -8.74 -15.40 -5.31
CA ALA A 373 -9.38 -14.64 -6.38
C ALA A 373 -8.35 -13.77 -7.10
N TYR A 374 -8.55 -13.57 -8.41
CA TYR A 374 -7.73 -12.69 -9.24
C TYR A 374 -8.60 -12.11 -10.36
N ALA A 375 -8.79 -10.80 -10.35
CA ALA A 375 -9.72 -10.14 -11.27
C ALA A 375 -9.33 -8.67 -11.53
N SER A 376 -9.94 -8.08 -12.56
CA SER A 376 -9.92 -6.64 -12.81
C SER A 376 -11.18 -5.96 -12.26
N VAL A 377 -11.15 -4.61 -12.19
CA VAL A 377 -12.30 -3.79 -11.82
C VAL A 377 -12.78 -2.97 -13.04
N PRO A 378 -13.61 -3.55 -13.93
CA PRO A 378 -14.03 -2.89 -15.17
C PRO A 378 -14.84 -1.60 -14.94
N ALA A 379 -15.53 -1.49 -13.80
CA ALA A 379 -16.33 -0.32 -13.43
C ALA A 379 -15.50 0.97 -13.28
N VAL A 380 -14.23 0.84 -12.94
CA VAL A 380 -13.31 1.99 -12.83
C VAL A 380 -12.82 2.38 -14.22
N CYS A 381 -13.22 3.56 -14.69
CA CYS A 381 -12.95 4.05 -16.05
C CYS A 381 -12.13 5.35 -16.09
N THR A 382 -11.72 5.91 -14.97
CA THR A 382 -11.04 7.21 -14.91
C THR A 382 -9.66 7.21 -15.59
N SER A 383 -9.02 6.04 -15.69
CA SER A 383 -7.72 5.83 -16.35
C SER A 383 -7.87 5.05 -17.66
N ASP A 384 -6.83 5.04 -18.46
CA ASP A 384 -6.68 4.15 -19.63
C ASP A 384 -6.27 2.72 -19.26
N HIS A 385 -6.08 2.44 -17.97
CA HIS A 385 -5.94 1.11 -17.38
C HIS A 385 -7.09 0.77 -16.45
N LYS A 386 -7.50 -0.48 -16.41
CA LYS A 386 -8.39 -1.01 -15.38
C LYS A 386 -7.57 -1.51 -14.18
N PRO A 387 -8.02 -1.23 -12.94
CA PRO A 387 -7.38 -1.81 -11.77
C PRO A 387 -7.44 -3.33 -11.79
N VAL A 388 -6.44 -3.97 -11.21
CA VAL A 388 -6.37 -5.42 -10.98
C VAL A 388 -6.19 -5.68 -9.50
N TRP A 389 -6.89 -6.69 -8.98
CA TRP A 389 -6.76 -7.10 -7.60
C TRP A 389 -6.64 -8.62 -7.48
N GLY A 390 -5.99 -9.06 -6.43
CA GLY A 390 -5.90 -10.47 -6.06
C GLY A 390 -6.07 -10.66 -4.57
N LEU A 391 -6.79 -11.70 -4.17
CA LEU A 391 -6.95 -12.14 -2.79
C LEU A 391 -6.13 -13.40 -2.56
N TYR A 392 -5.32 -13.36 -1.52
CA TYR A 392 -4.38 -14.43 -1.19
C TYR A 392 -4.53 -14.83 0.26
N LYS A 393 -4.40 -16.13 0.52
CA LYS A 393 -4.33 -16.70 1.84
C LYS A 393 -2.90 -17.17 2.10
N CYS A 394 -2.28 -16.69 3.17
CA CYS A 394 -0.92 -17.07 3.57
C CYS A 394 -0.92 -17.69 4.97
N ILE A 395 -0.12 -18.74 5.18
CA ILE A 395 0.00 -19.38 6.49
C ILE A 395 1.10 -18.68 7.31
N VAL A 396 0.72 -18.17 8.48
CA VAL A 396 1.61 -17.47 9.40
C VAL A 396 2.21 -18.43 10.44
N ARG A 397 3.49 -18.22 10.73
CA ARG A 397 4.24 -18.98 11.75
C ARG A 397 4.41 -18.16 13.02
N PRO A 398 4.53 -18.78 14.19
CA PRO A 398 4.94 -18.10 15.40
C PRO A 398 6.30 -17.42 15.21
N GLY A 399 6.48 -16.29 15.88
CA GLY A 399 7.71 -15.52 15.87
C GLY A 399 8.44 -15.55 17.22
N ILE A 400 9.45 -14.71 17.30
CA ILE A 400 10.27 -14.47 18.51
C ILE A 400 10.15 -13.01 18.91
N ASP A 401 10.24 -12.75 20.20
CA ASP A 401 10.04 -11.42 20.80
C ASP A 401 11.30 -10.52 20.75
N THR A 402 12.16 -10.71 19.77
CA THR A 402 13.37 -9.89 19.56
C THR A 402 13.21 -8.86 18.43
N ILE A 403 12.10 -8.92 17.70
CA ILE A 403 11.84 -8.04 16.56
C ILE A 403 11.21 -6.73 17.09
N PRO A 404 11.69 -5.54 16.68
CA PRO A 404 11.04 -4.28 16.99
C PRO A 404 9.60 -4.29 16.45
N LEU A 405 8.61 -4.06 17.31
CA LEU A 405 7.20 -4.12 16.95
C LEU A 405 6.68 -2.76 16.47
N ALA A 406 5.71 -2.80 15.56
CA ALA A 406 5.08 -1.64 14.95
C ALA A 406 3.91 -1.07 15.76
N ALA A 407 3.65 -1.55 16.98
CA ALA A 407 2.59 -1.03 17.85
C ALA A 407 2.66 0.50 17.96
N GLY A 408 1.60 1.20 17.64
CA GLY A 408 1.55 2.66 17.62
C GLY A 408 2.12 3.33 16.36
N MET A 409 2.60 2.59 15.38
CA MET A 409 3.22 3.13 14.16
C MET A 409 2.23 3.48 13.03
N PHE A 410 0.93 3.42 13.27
CA PHE A 410 -0.05 3.80 12.24
C PHE A 410 -0.07 5.31 11.99
N ASN A 411 -0.46 5.71 10.78
CA ASN A 411 -0.60 7.12 10.42
C ASN A 411 -1.86 7.70 11.06
N ARG A 412 -1.69 8.31 12.23
CA ARG A 412 -2.77 8.89 13.04
C ARG A 412 -3.50 10.01 12.30
N GLU A 413 -2.81 10.85 11.55
CA GLU A 413 -3.41 12.01 10.86
C GLU A 413 -4.36 11.56 9.77
N VAL A 414 -3.96 10.60 8.94
CA VAL A 414 -4.82 9.99 7.91
C VAL A 414 -6.07 9.38 8.54
N TYR A 415 -5.89 8.61 9.62
CA TYR A 415 -7.00 7.98 10.31
C TYR A 415 -8.00 9.00 10.87
N LEU A 416 -7.52 10.06 11.51
CA LEU A 416 -8.37 11.11 12.08
C LEU A 416 -9.10 11.91 11.01
N GLU A 417 -8.44 12.19 9.90
CA GLU A 417 -9.08 12.89 8.79
C GLU A 417 -10.18 12.04 8.14
N ALA A 418 -9.94 10.72 7.98
CA ALA A 418 -10.96 9.79 7.49
C ALA A 418 -12.21 9.76 8.40
N ILE A 419 -12.01 9.70 9.72
CA ILE A 419 -13.11 9.76 10.69
C ILE A 419 -13.87 11.09 10.61
N LYS A 420 -13.15 12.20 10.51
CA LYS A 420 -13.74 13.53 10.40
C LYS A 420 -14.61 13.66 9.14
N ARG A 421 -14.13 13.19 8.01
CA ARG A 421 -14.89 13.17 6.75
C ARG A 421 -16.13 12.28 6.85
N ARG A 422 -16.00 11.12 7.48
CA ARG A 422 -17.13 10.21 7.69
C ARG A 422 -18.21 10.84 8.57
N ALA A 423 -17.83 11.49 9.68
CA ALA A 423 -18.76 12.21 10.53
C ALA A 423 -19.48 13.32 9.72
N ALA A 424 -18.76 14.12 8.95
CA ALA A 424 -19.34 15.18 8.12
C ALA A 424 -20.33 14.62 7.06
N ALA A 425 -20.01 13.47 6.46
CA ALA A 425 -20.88 12.82 5.48
C ALA A 425 -22.17 12.26 6.11
N MET A 426 -22.12 11.81 7.35
CA MET A 426 -23.30 11.34 8.10
C MET A 426 -24.22 12.50 8.45
N ASP A 427 -23.67 13.63 8.92
CA ASP A 427 -24.42 14.85 9.22
C ASP A 427 -25.16 15.42 7.99
N LEU A 428 -24.52 15.37 6.82
CA LEU A 428 -25.11 15.84 5.56
C LEU A 428 -26.28 14.95 5.08
N ARG A 429 -26.28 13.66 5.43
CA ARG A 429 -27.36 12.72 5.06
C ARG A 429 -28.60 12.79 5.97
N GLY A 430 -28.54 13.55 7.06
CA GLY A 430 -29.66 13.71 8.00
C GLY A 430 -30.05 12.41 8.72
N ASP A 431 -29.20 11.40 8.68
CA ASP A 431 -29.40 10.15 9.37
C ASP A 431 -29.15 10.33 10.88
N THR A 432 -30.21 10.68 11.61
CA THR A 432 -30.26 10.57 13.07
C THR A 432 -30.39 9.11 13.51
N SER A 433 -29.73 8.18 12.88
CA SER A 433 -29.79 6.78 13.27
C SER A 433 -28.66 6.42 14.20
N THR A 434 -29.01 6.33 15.47
CA THR A 434 -28.49 5.37 16.46
C THR A 434 -27.03 4.99 16.26
N ILE A 435 -26.17 5.76 16.91
CA ILE A 435 -24.83 5.30 17.23
C ILE A 435 -25.02 4.09 18.13
N CYS A 436 -24.82 2.88 17.62
CA CYS A 436 -24.61 1.72 18.46
C CYS A 436 -23.37 2.01 19.31
N ALA A 437 -23.61 2.30 20.57
CA ALA A 437 -22.58 2.32 21.58
C ALA A 437 -21.96 0.92 21.62
N LEU A 438 -20.74 0.80 21.16
CA LEU A 438 -19.92 -0.36 21.45
C LEU A 438 -19.57 -0.29 22.94
N GLN A 439 -20.29 -1.07 23.73
CA GLN A 439 -19.88 -1.46 25.07
C GLN A 439 -18.68 -2.41 25.03
#